data_0b51b0a455c1804a01e9a4411be99608
#
_entry.id   0b51b0a455c1804a01e9a4411be99608
#
_cell.length_a   1.000
_cell.length_b   1.000
_cell.length_c   1.000
_cell.angle_alpha   90.00
_cell.angle_beta   90.00
_cell.angle_gamma   90.00
#
_symmetry.space_group_name_H-M   'P 1'
#
loop_
_entity.id
_entity.type
_entity.pdbx_description
1 polymer ?
#
loop_
_entity_poly.entity_id
_entity_poly.type
_entity_poly.pdbx_seq_one_letter_code
_entity_poly.pdbx_strand_id
1 'polypeptide(L)'
;EAGTGTGKTFAYLVPALVAGRRVILSTGTRALQDQLYHRDIPAVCAALGRPVRIALLKGRANYLCRHRLDMAEQQAYARGVRREVAVAIPKVRAWSHVTRRGDIAELPGLGEQDPVWPWVTSTRENCLGTECPKYDDCFVLAARREAQAADIVVVNHYLLMADLVLKEEGFGDLLPGADAIVIDEAHQLPDVAAQFLGYNVSTRQLSALTKDIAGELLLAQQMASSVDAALTGLDAQVAAVVAAGSGTDARLEHSQWPERLVESLHGLAG
;
A
#
# COMPACT_ATOMS: atom_id res chain seq x y z
N GLU A 1 12.75 -0.87 -27.26
CA GLU A 1 12.95 0.20 -26.27
C GLU A 1 12.62 1.54 -26.93
N ALA A 2 11.90 2.42 -26.25
CA ALA A 2 11.49 3.71 -26.79
C ALA A 2 11.61 4.80 -25.69
N GLY A 3 12.15 5.97 -26.05
CA GLY A 3 12.30 7.09 -25.14
C GLY A 3 10.98 7.67 -24.63
N THR A 4 11.03 8.62 -23.70
CA THR A 4 9.87 9.36 -23.23
C THR A 4 9.25 10.21 -24.35
N GLY A 5 7.93 10.33 -24.39
CA GLY A 5 7.23 11.15 -25.40
C GLY A 5 7.05 10.52 -26.78
N THR A 6 7.51 9.29 -27.01
CA THR A 6 7.40 8.61 -28.31
C THR A 6 6.04 7.97 -28.62
N GLY A 7 5.05 8.15 -27.74
CA GLY A 7 3.72 7.56 -27.92
C GLY A 7 3.61 6.09 -27.49
N LYS A 8 4.53 5.57 -26.66
CA LYS A 8 4.50 4.19 -26.13
C LYS A 8 3.12 3.79 -25.61
N THR A 9 2.50 4.67 -24.84
CA THR A 9 1.19 4.43 -24.23
C THR A 9 0.14 4.07 -25.28
N PHE A 10 0.05 4.84 -26.38
CA PHE A 10 -0.88 4.54 -27.46
C PHE A 10 -0.51 3.28 -28.22
N ALA A 11 0.77 2.99 -28.36
CA ALA A 11 1.27 1.80 -29.07
C ALA A 11 0.83 0.49 -28.42
N TYR A 12 0.69 0.42 -27.09
CA TYR A 12 0.18 -0.77 -26.42
C TYR A 12 -1.33 -0.68 -26.12
N LEU A 13 -1.89 0.52 -25.89
CA LEU A 13 -3.32 0.67 -25.61
C LEU A 13 -4.19 0.33 -26.82
N VAL A 14 -3.82 0.80 -28.01
CA VAL A 14 -4.63 0.56 -29.21
C VAL A 14 -4.80 -0.94 -29.48
N PRO A 15 -3.75 -1.77 -29.58
CA PRO A 15 -3.93 -3.20 -29.77
C PRO A 15 -4.65 -3.89 -28.60
N ALA A 16 -4.41 -3.47 -27.36
CA ALA A 16 -5.11 -3.99 -26.18
C ALA A 16 -6.63 -3.78 -26.28
N LEU A 17 -7.06 -2.58 -26.65
CA LEU A 17 -8.46 -2.22 -26.83
C LEU A 17 -9.10 -2.88 -28.06
N VAL A 18 -8.35 -2.98 -29.17
CA VAL A 18 -8.85 -3.60 -30.41
C VAL A 18 -9.02 -5.11 -30.25
N ALA A 19 -8.14 -5.76 -29.49
CA ALA A 19 -8.21 -7.21 -29.24
C ALA A 19 -9.48 -7.63 -28.50
N GLY A 20 -10.14 -6.73 -27.76
CA GLY A 20 -11.37 -7.03 -27.00
C GLY A 20 -11.18 -8.09 -25.93
N ARG A 21 -9.95 -8.23 -25.43
CA ARG A 21 -9.57 -9.18 -24.37
C ARG A 21 -9.44 -8.47 -23.04
N ARG A 22 -9.47 -9.23 -21.96
CA ARG A 22 -9.20 -8.70 -20.63
C ARG A 22 -7.70 -8.45 -20.46
N VAL A 23 -7.35 -7.22 -20.11
CA VAL A 23 -5.95 -6.78 -20.01
C VAL A 23 -5.67 -6.15 -18.65
N ILE A 24 -4.56 -6.55 -18.02
CA ILE A 24 -3.98 -5.83 -16.89
C ILE A 24 -2.88 -4.92 -17.42
N LEU A 25 -2.97 -3.62 -17.11
CA LEU A 25 -1.93 -2.63 -17.41
C LEU A 25 -1.21 -2.29 -16.11
N SER A 26 0.05 -2.67 -16.02
CA SER A 26 0.89 -2.37 -14.86
C SER A 26 1.89 -1.27 -15.18
N THR A 27 2.01 -0.26 -14.31
CA THR A 27 2.94 0.86 -14.45
C THR A 27 3.70 1.14 -13.16
N GLY A 28 4.80 1.92 -13.23
CA GLY A 28 5.72 2.09 -12.11
C GLY A 28 5.17 2.99 -10.98
N THR A 29 4.37 4.01 -11.30
CA THR A 29 3.98 5.04 -10.33
C THR A 29 2.47 5.26 -10.27
N ARG A 30 1.98 5.82 -9.14
CA ARG A 30 0.57 6.23 -8.97
C ARG A 30 0.17 7.30 -9.98
N ALA A 31 1.05 8.28 -10.22
CA ALA A 31 0.78 9.36 -11.17
C ALA A 31 0.54 8.82 -12.60
N LEU A 32 1.33 7.82 -13.02
CA LEU A 32 1.12 7.14 -14.30
C LEU A 32 -0.16 6.30 -14.32
N GLN A 33 -0.52 5.65 -13.20
CA GLN A 33 -1.81 4.95 -13.08
C GLN A 33 -2.97 5.92 -13.29
N ASP A 34 -2.95 7.06 -12.59
CA ASP A 34 -4.01 8.08 -12.67
C ASP A 34 -4.06 8.69 -14.07
N GLN A 35 -2.93 8.95 -14.70
CA GLN A 35 -2.85 9.42 -16.08
C GLN A 35 -3.47 8.41 -17.07
N LEU A 36 -3.09 7.14 -16.99
CA LEU A 36 -3.64 6.08 -17.83
C LEU A 36 -5.16 6.00 -17.68
N TYR A 37 -5.63 5.94 -16.44
CA TYR A 37 -7.03 5.73 -16.12
C TYR A 37 -7.91 6.91 -16.49
N HIS A 38 -7.50 8.16 -16.15
CA HIS A 38 -8.34 9.34 -16.30
C HIS A 38 -8.19 10.02 -17.66
N ARG A 39 -7.09 9.83 -18.38
CA ARG A 39 -6.78 10.56 -19.60
C ARG A 39 -6.54 9.66 -20.81
N ASP A 40 -5.56 8.77 -20.73
CA ASP A 40 -5.03 8.13 -21.94
C ASP A 40 -5.99 7.03 -22.46
N ILE A 41 -6.49 6.14 -21.58
CA ILE A 41 -7.45 5.10 -21.98
C ILE A 41 -8.77 5.71 -22.47
N PRO A 42 -9.42 6.67 -21.75
CA PRO A 42 -10.62 7.32 -22.24
C PRO A 42 -10.43 7.99 -23.61
N ALA A 43 -9.28 8.66 -23.84
CA ALA A 43 -8.99 9.29 -25.13
C ALA A 43 -8.90 8.26 -26.27
N VAL A 44 -8.24 7.14 -26.05
CA VAL A 44 -8.15 6.07 -27.06
C VAL A 44 -9.51 5.39 -27.29
N CYS A 45 -10.26 5.13 -26.21
CA CYS A 45 -11.63 4.59 -26.35
C CYS A 45 -12.53 5.48 -27.19
N ALA A 46 -12.47 6.81 -26.96
CA ALA A 46 -13.23 7.80 -27.73
C ALA A 46 -12.80 7.81 -29.21
N ALA A 47 -11.49 7.78 -29.48
CA ALA A 47 -10.94 7.76 -30.84
C ALA A 47 -11.31 6.49 -31.62
N LEU A 48 -11.38 5.35 -30.92
CA LEU A 48 -11.75 4.05 -31.53
C LEU A 48 -13.27 3.82 -31.58
N GLY A 49 -14.08 4.68 -30.98
CA GLY A 49 -15.53 4.49 -30.86
C GLY A 49 -15.92 3.22 -30.08
N ARG A 50 -15.07 2.75 -29.19
CA ARG A 50 -15.28 1.50 -28.43
C ARG A 50 -15.42 1.79 -26.94
N PRO A 51 -16.62 1.63 -26.35
CA PRO A 51 -16.77 1.68 -24.91
C PRO A 51 -16.14 0.44 -24.27
N VAL A 52 -15.32 0.65 -23.23
CA VAL A 52 -14.62 -0.39 -22.50
C VAL A 52 -14.78 -0.10 -21.01
N ARG A 53 -15.00 -1.14 -20.21
CA ARG A 53 -15.04 -1.01 -18.75
C ARG A 53 -13.62 -0.99 -18.22
N ILE A 54 -13.28 0.09 -17.55
CA ILE A 54 -11.94 0.34 -17.04
C ILE A 54 -12.02 0.40 -15.51
N ALA A 55 -11.12 -0.28 -14.82
CA ALA A 55 -10.95 -0.14 -13.38
C ALA A 55 -9.53 0.30 -13.04
N LEU A 56 -9.41 1.11 -12.00
CA LEU A 56 -8.16 1.47 -11.36
C LEU A 56 -8.10 0.78 -10.00
N LEU A 57 -7.13 -0.10 -9.81
CA LEU A 57 -6.93 -0.77 -8.54
C LEU A 57 -5.58 -0.37 -7.93
N LYS A 58 -5.63 0.21 -6.76
CA LYS A 58 -4.47 0.62 -5.95
C LYS A 58 -4.29 -0.31 -4.75
N GLY A 59 -3.13 -0.27 -4.13
CA GLY A 59 -2.91 -0.96 -2.85
C GLY A 59 -3.83 -0.40 -1.75
N ARG A 60 -4.19 -1.24 -0.78
CA ARG A 60 -5.19 -0.90 0.27
C ARG A 60 -4.85 0.34 1.08
N ALA A 61 -3.59 0.67 1.26
CA ALA A 61 -3.15 1.90 1.94
C ALA A 61 -3.51 3.19 1.17
N ASN A 62 -4.02 3.09 -0.06
CA ASN A 62 -4.51 4.22 -0.84
C ASN A 62 -6.03 4.42 -0.72
N TYR A 63 -6.70 3.61 0.09
CA TYR A 63 -8.14 3.72 0.32
C TYR A 63 -8.44 4.01 1.77
N LEU A 64 -9.44 4.85 1.99
CA LEU A 64 -10.01 5.07 3.31
C LEU A 64 -10.55 3.74 3.88
N CYS A 65 -10.17 3.42 5.11
CA CYS A 65 -10.74 2.33 5.87
C CYS A 65 -11.75 2.89 6.88
N ARG A 66 -13.03 2.61 6.69
CA ARG A 66 -14.10 3.11 7.58
C ARG A 66 -13.93 2.60 9.01
N HIS A 67 -13.50 1.36 9.19
CA HIS A 67 -13.23 0.79 10.51
C HIS A 67 -12.07 1.51 11.20
N ARG A 68 -10.95 1.73 10.50
CA ARG A 68 -9.81 2.49 11.04
C ARG A 68 -10.17 3.94 11.35
N LEU A 69 -11.01 4.55 10.53
CA LEU A 69 -11.49 5.91 10.78
C LEU A 69 -12.31 5.97 12.08
N ASP A 70 -13.21 5.01 12.32
CA ASP A 70 -13.99 4.93 13.57
C ASP A 70 -13.06 4.76 14.78
N MET A 71 -12.04 3.93 14.68
CA MET A 71 -11.01 3.78 15.73
C MET A 71 -10.19 5.07 15.92
N ALA A 72 -9.79 5.73 14.83
CA ALA A 72 -9.02 6.96 14.90
C ALA A 72 -9.78 8.10 15.58
N GLU A 73 -11.10 8.20 15.38
CA GLU A 73 -11.94 9.18 16.08
C GLU A 73 -11.99 8.93 17.58
N GLN A 74 -12.09 7.67 18.00
CA GLN A 74 -12.08 7.33 19.43
C GLN A 74 -10.73 7.64 20.08
N GLN A 75 -9.65 7.52 19.33
CA GLN A 75 -8.28 7.73 19.80
C GLN A 75 -7.80 9.15 19.62
N ALA A 76 -8.49 10.00 18.86
CA ALA A 76 -8.04 11.34 18.46
C ALA A 76 -7.67 12.25 19.64
N TYR A 77 -8.27 12.02 20.78
CA TYR A 77 -8.06 12.81 22.02
C TYR A 77 -7.16 12.08 23.04
N ALA A 78 -6.62 10.92 22.69
CA ALA A 78 -5.71 10.20 23.57
C ALA A 78 -4.34 10.91 23.69
N ARG A 79 -3.64 10.71 24.81
CA ARG A 79 -2.29 11.25 25.00
C ARG A 79 -1.35 10.67 23.93
N GLY A 80 -0.56 11.54 23.28
CA GLY A 80 0.44 11.16 22.29
C GLY A 80 -0.01 11.27 20.82
N VAL A 81 -1.28 11.54 20.53
CA VAL A 81 -1.73 11.82 19.17
C VAL A 81 -1.25 13.22 18.77
N ARG A 82 -0.61 13.33 17.61
CA ARG A 82 -0.17 14.61 17.06
C ARG A 82 -1.38 15.49 16.77
N ARG A 83 -1.29 16.78 17.11
CA ARG A 83 -2.35 17.75 16.87
C ARG A 83 -2.80 17.80 15.41
N GLU A 84 -1.86 17.66 14.48
CA GLU A 84 -2.12 17.64 13.02
C GLU A 84 -3.07 16.50 12.65
N VAL A 85 -2.83 15.30 13.20
CA VAL A 85 -3.68 14.11 12.97
C VAL A 85 -5.07 14.36 13.55
N ALA A 86 -5.15 14.82 14.80
CA ALA A 86 -6.44 15.10 15.46
C ALA A 86 -7.29 16.11 14.69
N VAL A 87 -6.66 17.13 14.08
CA VAL A 87 -7.34 18.14 13.25
C VAL A 87 -7.76 17.59 11.89
N ALA A 88 -7.01 16.64 11.32
CA ALA A 88 -7.30 16.07 10.01
C ALA A 88 -8.44 15.03 10.06
N ILE A 89 -8.59 14.27 11.15
CA ILE A 89 -9.61 13.22 11.30
C ILE A 89 -11.03 13.72 10.98
N PRO A 90 -11.53 14.86 11.52
CA PRO A 90 -12.86 15.37 11.19
C PRO A 90 -13.04 15.71 9.68
N LYS A 91 -11.98 16.16 9.01
CA LYS A 91 -12.01 16.42 7.56
C LYS A 91 -12.16 15.11 6.77
N VAL A 92 -11.40 14.08 7.17
CA VAL A 92 -11.51 12.75 6.59
C VAL A 92 -12.90 12.17 6.84
N ARG A 93 -13.48 12.36 8.03
CA ARG A 93 -14.85 11.92 8.35
C ARG A 93 -15.88 12.61 7.45
N ALA A 94 -15.83 13.92 7.31
CA ALA A 94 -16.74 14.64 6.42
C ALA A 94 -16.63 14.13 4.98
N TRP A 95 -15.42 13.96 4.48
CA TRP A 95 -15.18 13.42 3.15
C TRP A 95 -15.65 11.97 2.99
N SER A 96 -15.57 11.14 4.04
CA SER A 96 -16.01 9.74 4.00
C SER A 96 -17.48 9.55 3.63
N HIS A 97 -18.30 10.57 3.82
CA HIS A 97 -19.73 10.57 3.48
C HIS A 97 -20.01 10.93 2.01
N VAL A 98 -19.06 11.58 1.33
CA VAL A 98 -19.25 12.07 -0.04
C VAL A 98 -18.41 11.33 -1.08
N THR A 99 -17.30 10.72 -0.65
CA THR A 99 -16.47 9.95 -1.57
C THR A 99 -17.18 8.67 -2.02
N ARG A 100 -17.05 8.35 -3.30
CA ARG A 100 -17.56 7.11 -3.89
C ARG A 100 -16.52 6.00 -3.93
N ARG A 101 -15.24 6.36 -4.06
CA ARG A 101 -14.13 5.42 -4.22
C ARG A 101 -13.28 5.28 -2.97
N GLY A 102 -13.29 6.28 -2.11
CA GLY A 102 -12.43 6.32 -0.93
C GLY A 102 -10.94 6.43 -1.25
N ASP A 103 -10.56 6.80 -2.46
CA ASP A 103 -9.17 7.02 -2.85
C ASP A 103 -8.66 8.29 -2.16
N ILE A 104 -7.66 8.13 -1.29
CA ILE A 104 -7.11 9.23 -0.48
C ILE A 104 -6.57 10.39 -1.32
N ALA A 105 -6.16 10.15 -2.54
CA ALA A 105 -5.72 11.19 -3.47
C ALA A 105 -6.86 12.13 -3.90
N GLU A 106 -8.14 11.73 -3.73
CA GLU A 106 -9.30 12.55 -4.05
C GLU A 106 -9.61 13.60 -2.97
N LEU A 107 -9.01 13.51 -1.76
CA LEU A 107 -9.31 14.46 -0.69
C LEU A 107 -8.46 15.73 -0.83
N PRO A 108 -9.06 16.87 -1.20
CA PRO A 108 -8.32 18.12 -1.36
C PRO A 108 -7.82 18.64 -0.01
N GLY A 109 -6.62 19.21 -0.03
CA GLY A 109 -6.02 19.86 1.14
C GLY A 109 -5.33 18.94 2.15
N LEU A 110 -5.21 17.63 1.83
CA LEU A 110 -4.32 16.71 2.52
C LEU A 110 -3.38 16.08 1.48
N GLY A 111 -2.08 16.19 1.71
CA GLY A 111 -1.07 15.60 0.83
C GLY A 111 -1.01 14.06 0.97
N GLU A 112 -0.44 13.39 -0.01
CA GLU A 112 -0.28 11.92 0.02
C GLU A 112 0.54 11.40 1.22
N GLN A 113 1.40 12.24 1.78
CA GLN A 113 2.25 11.91 2.92
C GLN A 113 1.72 12.47 4.24
N ASP A 114 0.48 12.94 4.27
CA ASP A 114 -0.12 13.47 5.50
C ASP A 114 -0.09 12.42 6.61
N PRO A 115 0.32 12.79 7.83
CA PRO A 115 0.44 11.86 8.95
C PRO A 115 -0.90 11.26 9.41
N VAL A 116 -2.03 11.71 8.90
CA VAL A 116 -3.35 11.12 9.19
C VAL A 116 -3.55 9.78 8.46
N TRP A 117 -2.95 9.58 7.29
CA TRP A 117 -3.25 8.40 6.47
C TRP A 117 -2.99 7.06 7.15
N PRO A 118 -1.88 6.83 7.86
CA PRO A 118 -1.67 5.60 8.62
C PRO A 118 -2.73 5.30 9.69
N TRP A 119 -3.47 6.32 10.14
CA TRP A 119 -4.54 6.16 11.13
C TRP A 119 -5.87 5.72 10.52
N VAL A 120 -6.12 6.12 9.27
CA VAL A 120 -7.42 5.96 8.62
C VAL A 120 -7.40 5.06 7.37
N THR A 121 -6.25 4.50 7.04
CA THR A 121 -6.09 3.46 6.00
C THR A 121 -5.73 2.13 6.62
N SER A 122 -5.71 1.05 5.85
CA SER A 122 -5.34 -0.27 6.35
C SER A 122 -4.12 -0.84 5.60
N THR A 123 -3.40 -1.71 6.28
CA THR A 123 -2.33 -2.54 5.72
C THR A 123 -2.80 -4.00 5.62
N ARG A 124 -1.94 -4.90 5.10
CA ARG A 124 -2.24 -6.33 5.06
C ARG A 124 -2.39 -6.87 6.49
N GLU A 125 -1.54 -6.42 7.39
CA GLU A 125 -1.40 -6.92 8.75
C GLU A 125 -2.57 -6.51 9.66
N ASN A 126 -3.13 -5.30 9.45
CA ASN A 126 -4.18 -4.75 10.32
C ASN A 126 -5.60 -4.76 9.72
N CYS A 127 -5.78 -5.39 8.56
CA CYS A 127 -7.08 -5.52 7.93
C CYS A 127 -7.79 -6.79 8.42
N LEU A 128 -8.97 -6.65 8.98
CA LEU A 128 -9.79 -7.75 9.52
C LEU A 128 -10.43 -8.65 8.43
N GLY A 129 -10.25 -8.32 7.15
CA GLY A 129 -10.82 -9.13 6.06
C GLY A 129 -12.33 -9.25 6.15
N THR A 130 -12.83 -10.47 6.02
CA THR A 130 -14.29 -10.80 6.09
C THR A 130 -14.91 -10.60 7.47
N GLU A 131 -14.10 -10.56 8.52
CA GLU A 131 -14.56 -10.32 9.89
C GLU A 131 -14.73 -8.84 10.23
N CYS A 132 -14.41 -7.94 9.28
CA CYS A 132 -14.52 -6.51 9.49
C CYS A 132 -15.98 -6.06 9.62
N PRO A 133 -16.35 -5.32 10.68
CA PRO A 133 -17.73 -4.83 10.85
C PRO A 133 -18.16 -3.83 9.76
N LYS A 134 -17.22 -3.33 8.95
CA LYS A 134 -17.44 -2.45 7.79
C LYS A 134 -17.14 -3.14 6.47
N TYR A 135 -17.23 -4.46 6.42
CA TYR A 135 -16.87 -5.24 5.23
C TYR A 135 -17.68 -4.86 3.99
N ASP A 136 -18.99 -4.72 4.13
CA ASP A 136 -19.90 -4.42 3.01
C ASP A 136 -19.69 -3.01 2.44
N ASP A 137 -19.26 -2.07 3.28
CA ASP A 137 -18.97 -0.67 2.92
C ASP A 137 -17.47 -0.44 2.63
N CYS A 138 -16.72 -1.51 2.41
CA CYS A 138 -15.27 -1.43 2.24
C CYS A 138 -14.89 -0.94 0.84
N PHE A 139 -14.19 0.19 0.75
CA PHE A 139 -13.73 0.76 -0.52
C PHE A 139 -12.73 -0.14 -1.26
N VAL A 140 -11.87 -0.85 -0.54
CA VAL A 140 -10.95 -1.82 -1.16
C VAL A 140 -11.72 -2.96 -1.81
N LEU A 141 -12.75 -3.47 -1.14
CA LEU A 141 -13.60 -4.53 -1.67
C LEU A 141 -14.38 -4.04 -2.89
N ALA A 142 -14.94 -2.82 -2.83
CA ALA A 142 -15.63 -2.21 -3.96
C ALA A 142 -14.70 -2.06 -5.18
N ALA A 143 -13.48 -1.53 -4.98
CA ALA A 143 -12.50 -1.40 -6.05
C ALA A 143 -12.09 -2.76 -6.66
N ARG A 144 -11.97 -3.81 -5.84
CA ARG A 144 -11.71 -5.17 -6.34
C ARG A 144 -12.88 -5.73 -7.16
N ARG A 145 -14.13 -5.51 -6.72
CA ARG A 145 -15.31 -5.92 -7.48
C ARG A 145 -15.40 -5.19 -8.83
N GLU A 146 -15.07 -3.90 -8.86
CA GLU A 146 -14.96 -3.14 -10.12
C GLU A 146 -13.87 -3.74 -11.03
N ALA A 147 -12.70 -4.06 -10.48
CA ALA A 147 -11.62 -4.68 -11.24
C ALA A 147 -12.02 -6.06 -11.79
N GLN A 148 -12.73 -6.88 -11.01
CA GLN A 148 -13.25 -8.17 -11.47
C GLN A 148 -14.20 -8.05 -12.66
N ALA A 149 -14.98 -6.97 -12.73
CA ALA A 149 -15.94 -6.72 -13.79
C ALA A 149 -15.35 -5.98 -15.00
N ALA A 150 -14.14 -5.46 -14.90
CA ALA A 150 -13.52 -4.62 -15.92
C ALA A 150 -12.91 -5.42 -17.06
N ASP A 151 -12.83 -4.79 -18.24
CA ASP A 151 -12.13 -5.31 -19.41
C ASP A 151 -10.65 -4.89 -19.38
N ILE A 152 -10.37 -3.68 -18.80
CA ILE A 152 -9.01 -3.21 -18.56
C ILE A 152 -8.86 -2.85 -17.09
N VAL A 153 -7.83 -3.39 -16.45
CA VAL A 153 -7.49 -3.07 -15.06
C VAL A 153 -6.12 -2.40 -15.01
N VAL A 154 -6.08 -1.17 -14.50
CA VAL A 154 -4.85 -0.41 -14.31
C VAL A 154 -4.35 -0.64 -12.89
N VAL A 155 -3.10 -1.07 -12.75
CA VAL A 155 -2.43 -1.36 -11.48
C VAL A 155 -1.02 -0.78 -11.47
N ASN A 156 -0.35 -0.79 -10.32
CA ASN A 156 1.09 -0.56 -10.27
C ASN A 156 1.85 -1.90 -10.16
N HIS A 157 3.16 -1.84 -10.40
CA HIS A 157 4.02 -3.03 -10.32
C HIS A 157 4.00 -3.68 -8.93
N TYR A 158 3.88 -2.89 -7.87
CA TYR A 158 3.78 -3.42 -6.50
C TYR A 158 2.54 -4.30 -6.31
N LEU A 159 1.40 -3.88 -6.84
CA LEU A 159 0.17 -4.66 -6.72
C LEU A 159 0.19 -5.89 -7.62
N LEU A 160 0.79 -5.79 -8.81
CA LEU A 160 1.00 -6.93 -9.71
C LEU A 160 1.90 -7.98 -9.05
N MET A 161 3.03 -7.58 -8.47
CA MET A 161 3.93 -8.52 -7.78
C MET A 161 3.30 -9.13 -6.53
N ALA A 162 2.54 -8.33 -5.76
CA ALA A 162 1.80 -8.87 -4.62
C ALA A 162 0.77 -9.93 -5.02
N ASP A 163 0.09 -9.75 -6.14
CA ASP A 163 -0.84 -10.72 -6.69
C ASP A 163 -0.14 -12.01 -7.12
N LEU A 164 1.00 -11.90 -7.79
CA LEU A 164 1.79 -13.06 -8.22
C LEU A 164 2.26 -13.90 -7.03
N VAL A 165 2.80 -13.26 -5.99
CA VAL A 165 3.24 -13.96 -4.77
C VAL A 165 2.08 -14.67 -4.07
N LEU A 166 0.92 -14.01 -3.93
CA LEU A 166 -0.25 -14.62 -3.31
C LEU A 166 -0.79 -15.82 -4.11
N LYS A 167 -0.72 -15.77 -5.43
CA LYS A 167 -1.09 -16.88 -6.31
C LYS A 167 -0.15 -18.08 -6.16
N GLU A 168 1.16 -17.83 -6.08
CA GLU A 168 2.14 -18.90 -5.83
C GLU A 168 1.94 -19.56 -4.46
N GLU A 169 1.62 -18.78 -3.44
CA GLU A 169 1.35 -19.27 -2.09
C GLU A 169 -0.06 -19.89 -1.91
N GLY A 170 -0.92 -19.83 -2.92
CA GLY A 170 -2.27 -20.37 -2.89
C GLY A 170 -3.29 -19.58 -2.05
N PHE A 171 -2.98 -18.33 -1.68
CA PHE A 171 -3.84 -17.47 -0.87
C PHE A 171 -4.94 -16.74 -1.65
N GLY A 172 -5.11 -17.03 -2.95
CA GLY A 172 -6.12 -16.42 -3.79
C GLY A 172 -5.63 -15.22 -4.58
N ASP A 173 -6.55 -14.60 -5.33
CA ASP A 173 -6.25 -13.58 -6.31
C ASP A 173 -6.58 -12.17 -5.81
N LEU A 174 -5.65 -11.22 -5.94
CA LEU A 174 -5.94 -9.78 -5.78
C LEU A 174 -6.50 -9.20 -7.07
N LEU A 175 -5.97 -9.66 -8.21
CA LEU A 175 -6.30 -9.21 -9.55
C LEU A 175 -7.18 -10.25 -10.27
N PRO A 176 -8.07 -9.82 -11.16
CA PRO A 176 -8.83 -10.74 -11.99
C PRO A 176 -7.90 -11.53 -12.92
N GLY A 177 -8.39 -12.67 -13.40
CA GLY A 177 -7.74 -13.34 -14.52
C GLY A 177 -7.71 -12.43 -15.75
N ALA A 178 -6.59 -12.42 -16.49
CA ALA A 178 -6.41 -11.61 -17.68
C ALA A 178 -5.83 -12.46 -18.82
N ASP A 179 -6.20 -12.10 -20.06
CA ASP A 179 -5.67 -12.73 -21.28
C ASP A 179 -4.28 -12.19 -21.62
N ALA A 180 -3.98 -10.95 -21.17
CA ALA A 180 -2.69 -10.31 -21.39
C ALA A 180 -2.34 -9.36 -20.23
N ILE A 181 -1.05 -9.24 -19.96
CA ILE A 181 -0.48 -8.28 -19.02
C ILE A 181 0.48 -7.40 -19.81
N VAL A 182 0.25 -6.09 -19.73
CA VAL A 182 1.16 -5.07 -20.28
C VAL A 182 1.93 -4.46 -19.13
N ILE A 183 3.23 -4.46 -19.20
CA ILE A 183 4.14 -3.88 -18.21
C ILE A 183 4.76 -2.62 -18.82
N ASP A 184 4.29 -1.46 -18.40
CA ASP A 184 4.85 -0.17 -18.78
C ASP A 184 6.00 0.18 -17.83
N GLU A 185 7.04 0.87 -18.31
CA GLU A 185 8.26 1.16 -17.53
C GLU A 185 8.90 -0.10 -16.91
N ALA A 186 8.97 -1.19 -17.66
CA ALA A 186 9.40 -2.52 -17.22
C ALA A 186 10.80 -2.55 -16.58
N HIS A 187 11.63 -1.54 -16.83
CA HIS A 187 12.95 -1.38 -16.21
C HIS A 187 12.89 -1.23 -14.67
N GLN A 188 11.73 -0.83 -14.11
CA GLN A 188 11.53 -0.72 -12.67
C GLN A 188 11.13 -2.07 -12.02
N LEU A 189 10.70 -3.04 -12.82
CA LEU A 189 10.16 -4.31 -12.32
C LEU A 189 11.18 -5.13 -11.51
N PRO A 190 12.47 -5.24 -11.88
CA PRO A 190 13.46 -5.98 -11.10
C PRO A 190 13.59 -5.49 -9.66
N ASP A 191 13.61 -4.18 -9.44
CA ASP A 191 13.72 -3.59 -8.10
C ASP A 191 12.47 -3.86 -7.27
N VAL A 192 11.29 -3.76 -7.89
CA VAL A 192 10.03 -4.09 -7.23
C VAL A 192 9.96 -5.59 -6.91
N ALA A 193 10.35 -6.46 -7.85
CA ALA A 193 10.37 -7.89 -7.64
C ALA A 193 11.30 -8.30 -6.50
N ALA A 194 12.49 -7.68 -6.40
CA ALA A 194 13.42 -7.93 -5.31
C ALA A 194 12.84 -7.62 -3.92
N GLN A 195 11.94 -6.62 -3.83
CA GLN A 195 11.26 -6.28 -2.58
C GLN A 195 10.18 -7.30 -2.19
N PHE A 196 9.52 -7.94 -3.17
CA PHE A 196 8.45 -8.89 -2.91
C PHE A 196 8.93 -10.33 -2.77
N LEU A 197 9.94 -10.73 -3.52
CA LEU A 197 10.51 -12.09 -3.51
C LEU A 197 11.63 -12.23 -2.47
N GLY A 198 12.08 -11.11 -1.90
CA GLY A 198 13.07 -11.09 -0.82
C GLY A 198 12.44 -11.04 0.56
N TYR A 199 13.19 -11.48 1.57
CA TYR A 199 12.82 -11.23 2.96
C TYR A 199 13.19 -9.77 3.31
N ASN A 200 12.22 -9.03 3.81
CA ASN A 200 12.41 -7.64 4.23
C ASN A 200 11.91 -7.47 5.66
N VAL A 201 12.81 -7.09 6.55
CA VAL A 201 12.49 -6.71 7.93
C VAL A 201 12.92 -5.26 8.12
N SER A 202 12.00 -4.41 8.54
CA SER A 202 12.30 -3.01 8.81
C SER A 202 12.19 -2.68 10.29
N THR A 203 13.01 -1.76 10.77
CA THR A 203 12.92 -1.23 12.14
C THR A 203 11.54 -0.63 12.44
N ARG A 204 10.87 -0.06 11.43
CA ARG A 204 9.50 0.44 11.56
C ARG A 204 8.49 -0.67 11.83
N GLN A 205 8.62 -1.84 11.18
CA GLN A 205 7.75 -3.00 11.43
C GLN A 205 7.93 -3.53 12.85
N LEU A 206 9.18 -3.62 13.33
CA LEU A 206 9.46 -4.04 14.70
C LEU A 206 8.88 -3.06 15.73
N SER A 207 9.08 -1.75 15.56
CA SER A 207 8.50 -0.74 16.45
C SER A 207 6.97 -0.65 16.38
N ALA A 208 6.35 -1.02 15.28
CA ALA A 208 4.90 -1.14 15.19
C ALA A 208 4.40 -2.35 15.96
N LEU A 209 5.08 -3.49 15.82
CA LEU A 209 4.76 -4.73 16.53
C LEU A 209 4.82 -4.54 18.05
N THR A 210 5.86 -3.89 18.59
CA THR A 210 5.95 -3.61 20.03
C THR A 210 4.77 -2.80 20.54
N LYS A 211 4.33 -1.79 19.79
CA LYS A 211 3.18 -0.94 20.14
C LYS A 211 1.86 -1.69 20.06
N ASP A 212 1.69 -2.51 19.03
CA ASP A 212 0.46 -3.30 18.85
C ASP A 212 0.32 -4.34 19.97
N ILE A 213 1.41 -5.05 20.33
CA ILE A 213 1.43 -6.00 21.44
C ILE A 213 1.11 -5.28 22.77
N ALA A 214 1.76 -4.14 23.04
CA ALA A 214 1.51 -3.40 24.25
C ALA A 214 0.05 -2.93 24.33
N GLY A 215 -0.51 -2.47 23.21
CA GLY A 215 -1.90 -2.04 23.12
C GLY A 215 -2.90 -3.16 23.41
N GLU A 216 -2.72 -4.32 22.80
CA GLU A 216 -3.59 -5.49 23.00
C GLU A 216 -3.52 -6.02 24.44
N LEU A 217 -2.32 -6.10 25.02
CA LEU A 217 -2.15 -6.58 26.39
C LEU A 217 -2.73 -5.61 27.42
N LEU A 218 -2.66 -4.30 27.17
CA LEU A 218 -3.32 -3.30 28.02
C LEU A 218 -4.83 -3.43 27.95
N LEU A 219 -5.40 -3.61 26.76
CA LEU A 219 -6.84 -3.81 26.58
C LEU A 219 -7.32 -5.13 27.24
N ALA A 220 -6.51 -6.19 27.17
CA ALA A 220 -6.81 -7.45 27.80
C ALA A 220 -6.54 -7.46 29.31
N GLN A 221 -6.01 -6.40 29.89
CA GLN A 221 -5.56 -6.31 31.31
C GLN A 221 -4.54 -7.41 31.70
N GLN A 222 -3.73 -7.84 30.72
CA GLN A 222 -2.75 -8.94 30.88
C GLN A 222 -1.29 -8.46 30.82
N MET A 223 -1.04 -7.16 30.96
CA MET A 223 0.33 -6.61 30.94
C MET A 223 1.08 -7.08 32.17
N ALA A 224 2.02 -8.02 31.99
CA ALA A 224 2.95 -8.45 33.01
C ALA A 224 4.24 -7.61 32.93
N SER A 225 4.89 -7.38 34.09
CA SER A 225 6.14 -6.61 34.14
C SER A 225 7.27 -7.21 33.30
N SER A 226 7.30 -8.54 33.17
CA SER A 226 8.26 -9.25 32.30
C SER A 226 8.05 -8.97 30.81
N VAL A 227 6.79 -8.82 30.38
CA VAL A 227 6.45 -8.51 29.00
C VAL A 227 6.77 -7.05 28.70
N ASP A 228 6.42 -6.14 29.60
CA ASP A 228 6.77 -4.72 29.48
C ASP A 228 8.29 -4.50 29.38
N ALA A 229 9.07 -5.21 30.21
CA ALA A 229 10.52 -5.18 30.14
C ALA A 229 11.06 -5.72 28.80
N ALA A 230 10.47 -6.80 28.27
CA ALA A 230 10.87 -7.37 26.98
C ALA A 230 10.56 -6.41 25.81
N LEU A 231 9.38 -5.80 25.80
CA LEU A 231 9.00 -4.80 24.76
C LEU A 231 9.91 -3.57 24.84
N THR A 232 10.22 -3.09 26.03
CA THR A 232 11.16 -1.97 26.22
C THR A 232 12.57 -2.34 25.74
N GLY A 233 13.02 -3.57 26.01
CA GLY A 233 14.29 -4.11 25.53
C GLY A 233 14.35 -4.16 24.01
N LEU A 234 13.30 -4.64 23.36
CA LEU A 234 13.21 -4.69 21.90
C LEU A 234 13.25 -3.28 21.29
N ASP A 235 12.50 -2.32 21.83
CA ASP A 235 12.53 -0.93 21.35
C ASP A 235 13.92 -0.31 21.51
N ALA A 236 14.64 -0.60 22.58
CA ALA A 236 16.00 -0.14 22.78
C ALA A 236 16.98 -0.73 21.76
N GLN A 237 16.85 -2.01 21.43
CA GLN A 237 17.67 -2.68 20.39
C GLN A 237 17.34 -2.11 18.99
N VAL A 238 16.08 -1.90 18.67
CA VAL A 238 15.66 -1.26 17.41
C VAL A 238 16.27 0.15 17.30
N ALA A 239 16.23 0.93 18.38
CA ALA A 239 16.85 2.26 18.41
C ALA A 239 18.37 2.21 18.20
N ALA A 240 19.06 1.19 18.77
CA ALA A 240 20.49 0.99 18.56
C ALA A 240 20.82 0.67 17.09
N VAL A 241 20.03 -0.19 16.42
CA VAL A 241 20.16 -0.48 14.99
C VAL A 241 19.98 0.78 14.14
N VAL A 242 18.95 1.58 14.44
CA VAL A 242 18.71 2.86 13.75
C VAL A 242 19.89 3.81 13.91
N ALA A 243 20.40 3.95 15.15
CA ALA A 243 21.53 4.83 15.44
C ALA A 243 22.82 4.37 14.73
N ALA A 244 23.06 3.05 14.68
CA ALA A 244 24.23 2.48 14.00
C ALA A 244 24.16 2.64 12.47
N GLY A 245 22.95 2.62 11.89
CA GLY A 245 22.71 2.82 10.45
C GLY A 245 22.50 4.28 10.03
N SER A 246 22.33 5.20 10.98
CA SER A 246 22.07 6.62 10.66
C SER A 246 23.30 7.27 10.01
N GLY A 247 23.10 7.82 8.81
CA GLY A 247 24.16 8.48 8.00
C GLY A 247 24.43 7.80 6.66
N THR A 248 23.88 6.64 6.40
CA THR A 248 23.99 5.94 5.11
C THR A 248 22.62 5.75 4.51
N ASP A 249 22.24 6.64 3.60
CA ASP A 249 21.10 6.43 2.69
C ASP A 249 21.57 5.65 1.45
N ALA A 250 22.22 4.50 1.70
CA ALA A 250 22.83 3.68 0.67
C ALA A 250 22.55 2.20 0.93
N ARG A 251 22.42 1.44 -0.15
CA ARG A 251 22.41 -0.02 -0.10
C ARG A 251 23.82 -0.49 0.24
N LEU A 252 23.97 -1.11 1.41
CA LEU A 252 25.24 -1.68 1.85
C LEU A 252 25.27 -3.18 1.54
N GLU A 253 26.35 -3.66 0.91
CA GLU A 253 26.65 -5.07 0.85
C GLU A 253 27.10 -5.55 2.24
N HIS A 254 26.93 -6.85 2.55
CA HIS A 254 27.25 -7.40 3.86
C HIS A 254 28.70 -7.12 4.30
N SER A 255 29.64 -7.10 3.34
CA SER A 255 31.06 -6.77 3.57
C SER A 255 31.30 -5.30 3.94
N GLN A 256 30.32 -4.43 3.70
CA GLN A 256 30.37 -2.98 3.95
C GLN A 256 29.62 -2.58 5.22
N TRP A 257 29.03 -3.55 5.94
CA TRP A 257 28.28 -3.24 7.15
C TRP A 257 29.21 -2.73 8.25
N PRO A 258 28.91 -1.57 8.86
CA PRO A 258 29.65 -1.12 10.03
C PRO A 258 29.58 -2.16 11.16
N GLU A 259 30.70 -2.38 11.83
CA GLU A 259 30.79 -3.38 12.92
C GLU A 259 29.69 -3.16 14.00
N ARG A 260 29.46 -1.90 14.37
CA ARG A 260 28.36 -1.51 15.29
C ARG A 260 26.97 -1.90 14.81
N LEU A 261 26.73 -1.90 13.51
CA LEU A 261 25.46 -2.35 12.94
C LEU A 261 25.30 -3.87 13.08
N VAL A 262 26.36 -4.63 12.80
CA VAL A 262 26.39 -6.08 12.94
C VAL A 262 26.15 -6.49 14.40
N GLU A 263 26.84 -5.85 15.35
CA GLU A 263 26.63 -6.08 16.79
C GLU A 263 25.20 -5.77 17.24
N SER A 264 24.64 -4.64 16.76
CA SER A 264 23.25 -4.25 17.10
C SER A 264 22.22 -5.21 16.50
N LEU A 265 22.46 -5.75 15.31
CA LEU A 265 21.58 -6.76 14.68
C LEU A 265 21.67 -8.11 15.43
N HIS A 266 22.85 -8.52 15.89
CA HIS A 266 22.98 -9.71 16.71
C HIS A 266 22.24 -9.55 18.05
N GLY A 267 22.32 -8.38 18.69
CA GLY A 267 21.56 -8.09 19.90
C GLY A 267 20.03 -8.09 19.69
N LEU A 268 19.56 -7.80 18.49
CA LEU A 268 18.14 -7.85 18.15
C LEU A 268 17.65 -9.30 17.90
N ALA A 269 18.53 -10.18 17.46
CA ALA A 269 18.21 -11.57 17.14
C ALA A 269 18.25 -12.53 18.35
N GLY A 270 18.88 -12.12 19.46
CA GLY A 270 18.99 -12.88 20.72
C GLY A 270 17.96 -12.48 21.73
#